data_aed73513b4748d9ec2d37fca149a2030
#
_entry.id   aed73513b4748d9ec2d37fca149a2030
#
_cell.length_a   1.000
_cell.length_b   1.000
_cell.length_c   1.000
_cell.angle_alpha   90.00
_cell.angle_beta   90.00
_cell.angle_gamma   90.00
#
_symmetry.space_group_name_H-M   'P 1'
#
loop_
_entity.id
_entity.type
_entity.pdbx_description
1 polymer ?
#
loop_
_entity_poly.entity_id
_entity_poly.type
_entity_poly.pdbx_seq_one_letter_code
_entity_poly.pdbx_strand_id
1 'polypeptide(L)'
;MAKVLDLNALDQPILELKLRDDNRTVFRLTVPTVKQYERFISAKSEMSEIAKYQNPEKIKKLFELTAELISCNADYITVTAEELRDKYRLKFGDIVVIFAAYLDFTKEFNNAKN
;
A
#
# COMPACT_ATOMS: atom_id res chain seq x y z
N MET A 1 -20.57 -35.63 6.80
CA MET A 1 -20.67 -34.21 7.15
C MET A 1 -19.56 -33.41 6.47
N ALA A 2 -19.92 -32.42 5.70
CA ALA A 2 -18.93 -31.62 4.99
C ALA A 2 -18.32 -30.56 5.91
N LYS A 3 -17.02 -30.35 5.78
CA LYS A 3 -16.33 -29.25 6.47
C LYS A 3 -16.30 -28.07 5.51
N VAL A 4 -16.55 -26.89 6.04
CA VAL A 4 -16.52 -25.66 5.27
C VAL A 4 -15.44 -24.74 5.80
N LEU A 5 -14.57 -24.27 4.89
CA LEU A 5 -13.61 -23.21 5.21
C LEU A 5 -14.13 -21.93 4.56
N ASP A 6 -14.56 -21.00 5.37
CA ASP A 6 -15.07 -19.72 4.89
C ASP A 6 -14.01 -18.65 5.12
N LEU A 7 -13.39 -18.19 4.05
CA LEU A 7 -12.34 -17.18 4.14
C LEU A 7 -12.87 -15.82 4.62
N ASN A 8 -14.17 -15.57 4.43
CA ASN A 8 -14.78 -14.33 4.92
C ASN A 8 -14.90 -14.31 6.45
N ALA A 9 -14.90 -15.49 7.08
CA ALA A 9 -14.98 -15.60 8.54
C ALA A 9 -13.64 -15.41 9.23
N LEU A 10 -12.54 -15.37 8.47
CA LEU A 10 -11.20 -15.18 9.03
C LEU A 10 -10.96 -13.71 9.28
N ASP A 11 -10.35 -13.42 10.44
CA ASP A 11 -9.95 -12.06 10.76
C ASP A 11 -8.88 -11.59 9.78
N GLN A 12 -9.09 -10.42 9.19
CA GLN A 12 -8.13 -9.81 8.27
C GLN A 12 -7.32 -8.76 9.02
N PRO A 13 -5.99 -8.83 8.95
CA PRO A 13 -5.17 -7.80 9.57
C PRO A 13 -5.36 -6.46 8.85
N ILE A 14 -5.31 -5.38 9.61
CA ILE A 14 -5.51 -4.02 9.10
C ILE A 14 -4.33 -3.16 9.52
N LEU A 15 -3.77 -2.42 8.57
CA LEU A 15 -2.80 -1.36 8.85
C LEU A 15 -3.49 -0.03 8.63
N GLU A 16 -3.64 0.77 9.67
CA GLU A 16 -4.25 2.08 9.53
C GLU A 16 -3.24 3.10 9.01
N LEU A 17 -3.54 3.69 7.86
CA LEU A 17 -2.74 4.76 7.27
C LEU A 17 -3.46 6.08 7.51
N LYS A 18 -2.86 6.94 8.33
CA LYS A 18 -3.41 8.26 8.63
C LYS A 18 -2.69 9.32 7.80
N LEU A 19 -3.44 10.08 7.03
CA LEU A 19 -2.87 11.11 6.18
C LEU A 19 -2.84 12.47 6.89
N ARG A 20 -1.97 13.36 6.40
CA ARG A 20 -1.83 14.70 6.95
C ARG A 20 -2.72 15.70 6.20
N ASP A 21 -3.99 15.37 6.06
CA ASP A 21 -4.93 16.28 5.43
C ASP A 21 -5.83 16.92 6.50
N ASP A 22 -6.57 17.95 6.09
CA ASP A 22 -7.44 18.71 7.00
C ASP A 22 -8.54 17.81 7.57
N ASN A 23 -8.96 16.81 6.81
CA ASN A 23 -10.02 15.88 7.21
C ASN A 23 -9.49 14.70 8.03
N ARG A 24 -8.16 14.62 8.22
CA ARG A 24 -7.50 13.52 8.93
C ARG A 24 -7.95 12.16 8.40
N THR A 25 -7.90 12.01 7.10
CA THR A 25 -8.31 10.80 6.41
C THR A 25 -7.52 9.59 6.89
N VAL A 26 -8.22 8.49 7.15
CA VAL A 26 -7.62 7.23 7.55
C VAL A 26 -8.03 6.14 6.56
N PHE A 27 -7.05 5.42 6.02
CA PHE A 27 -7.31 4.25 5.18
C PHE A 27 -6.96 3.00 5.97
N ARG A 28 -7.87 2.04 5.99
CA ARG A 28 -7.64 0.75 6.65
C ARG A 28 -7.12 -0.24 5.61
N LEU A 29 -5.80 -0.33 5.51
CA LEU A 29 -5.14 -1.12 4.49
C LEU A 29 -5.19 -2.61 4.83
N THR A 30 -5.45 -3.42 3.81
CA THR A 30 -5.45 -4.88 3.92
C THR A 30 -4.24 -5.45 3.21
N VAL A 31 -3.95 -6.74 3.45
CA VAL A 31 -2.84 -7.38 2.75
C VAL A 31 -3.13 -7.50 1.26
N PRO A 32 -2.10 -7.38 0.41
CA PRO A 32 -2.28 -7.45 -1.04
C PRO A 32 -2.34 -8.88 -1.53
N THR A 33 -2.70 -9.06 -2.81
CA THR A 33 -2.52 -10.35 -3.47
C THR A 33 -1.02 -10.63 -3.63
N VAL A 34 -0.67 -11.88 -3.89
CA VAL A 34 0.72 -12.28 -4.11
C VAL A 34 1.33 -11.50 -5.27
N LYS A 35 0.57 -11.34 -6.36
CA LYS A 35 1.04 -10.62 -7.53
C LYS A 35 1.29 -9.14 -7.24
N GLN A 36 0.40 -8.50 -6.48
CA GLN A 36 0.60 -7.12 -6.05
C GLN A 36 1.81 -7.00 -5.15
N TYR A 37 1.95 -7.92 -4.21
CA TYR A 37 3.09 -7.91 -3.27
C TYR A 37 4.42 -7.97 -4.01
N GLU A 38 4.52 -8.82 -5.03
CA GLU A 38 5.74 -8.92 -5.85
C GLU A 38 6.06 -7.61 -6.54
N ARG A 39 5.05 -6.92 -7.08
CA ARG A 39 5.25 -5.62 -7.73
C ARG A 39 5.65 -4.56 -6.73
N PHE A 40 5.09 -4.58 -5.53
CA PHE A 40 5.44 -3.59 -4.49
C PHE A 40 6.87 -3.79 -4.00
N ILE A 41 7.31 -5.03 -3.82
CA ILE A 41 8.69 -5.32 -3.45
C ILE A 41 9.66 -4.84 -4.53
N SER A 42 9.34 -5.11 -5.78
CA SER A 42 10.16 -4.68 -6.91
C SER A 42 10.29 -3.16 -6.95
N ALA A 43 9.18 -2.45 -6.73
CA ALA A 43 9.19 -0.99 -6.70
C ALA A 43 10.04 -0.46 -5.55
N LYS A 44 9.95 -1.08 -4.37
CA LYS A 44 10.75 -0.66 -3.22
C LYS A 44 12.24 -0.79 -3.50
N SER A 45 12.67 -1.85 -4.18
CA SER A 45 14.08 -2.07 -4.50
C SER A 45 14.64 -0.99 -5.42
N GLU A 46 13.80 -0.30 -6.19
CA GLU A 46 14.22 0.75 -7.11
C GLU A 46 14.17 2.15 -6.51
N MET A 47 13.62 2.30 -5.31
CA MET A 47 13.39 3.63 -4.72
C MET A 47 14.65 4.45 -4.53
N SER A 48 15.77 3.82 -4.16
CA SER A 48 17.03 4.56 -3.96
C SER A 48 17.52 5.15 -5.28
N GLU A 49 17.38 4.43 -6.39
CA GLU A 49 17.74 4.94 -7.71
C GLU A 49 16.79 6.04 -8.15
N ILE A 50 15.49 5.86 -7.90
CA ILE A 50 14.49 6.87 -8.24
C ILE A 50 14.78 8.16 -7.49
N ALA A 51 15.13 8.07 -6.21
CA ALA A 51 15.47 9.22 -5.40
C ALA A 51 16.72 9.95 -5.93
N LYS A 52 17.71 9.16 -6.37
CA LYS A 52 19.00 9.69 -6.85
C LYS A 52 18.85 10.42 -8.18
N TYR A 53 18.15 9.82 -9.14
CA TYR A 53 18.06 10.34 -10.51
C TYR A 53 16.79 11.16 -10.76
N GLN A 54 15.79 11.02 -9.90
CA GLN A 54 14.51 11.74 -9.98
C GLN A 54 13.86 11.72 -11.36
N ASN A 55 13.84 10.54 -11.98
CA ASN A 55 13.22 10.34 -13.27
C ASN A 55 11.70 10.55 -13.16
N PRO A 56 11.13 11.55 -13.88
CA PRO A 56 9.69 11.87 -13.74
C PRO A 56 8.77 10.70 -14.07
N GLU A 57 9.11 9.90 -15.07
CA GLU A 57 8.27 8.76 -15.45
C GLU A 57 8.25 7.68 -14.37
N LYS A 58 9.40 7.42 -13.75
CA LYS A 58 9.48 6.44 -12.66
C LYS A 58 8.77 6.94 -11.42
N ILE A 59 8.88 8.24 -11.13
CA ILE A 59 8.16 8.85 -10.02
C ILE A 59 6.65 8.73 -10.25
N LYS A 60 6.19 8.99 -11.47
CA LYS A 60 4.79 8.85 -11.83
C LYS A 60 4.29 7.42 -11.61
N LYS A 61 5.06 6.43 -12.06
CA LYS A 61 4.72 5.02 -11.85
C LYS A 61 4.67 4.66 -10.37
N LEU A 62 5.57 5.25 -9.58
CA LEU A 62 5.60 5.01 -8.16
C LEU A 62 4.34 5.55 -7.48
N PHE A 63 3.86 6.73 -7.90
CA PHE A 63 2.59 7.26 -7.41
C PHE A 63 1.42 6.36 -7.80
N GLU A 64 1.43 5.83 -9.02
CA GLU A 64 0.39 4.90 -9.48
C GLU A 64 0.37 3.62 -8.63
N LEU A 65 1.54 3.06 -8.33
CA LEU A 65 1.64 1.88 -7.48
C LEU A 65 1.23 2.19 -6.04
N THR A 66 1.56 3.39 -5.54
CA THR A 66 1.13 3.81 -4.21
C THR A 66 -0.39 3.92 -4.14
N ALA A 67 -1.02 4.45 -5.20
CA ALA A 67 -2.47 4.52 -5.28
C ALA A 67 -3.08 3.12 -5.26
N GLU A 68 -2.49 2.19 -5.98
CA GLU A 68 -2.94 0.79 -5.96
C GLU A 68 -2.81 0.18 -4.56
N LEU A 69 -1.69 0.45 -3.89
CA LEU A 69 -1.44 -0.03 -2.53
C LEU A 69 -2.49 0.51 -1.55
N ILE A 70 -2.77 1.81 -1.60
CA ILE A 70 -3.74 2.43 -0.71
C ILE A 70 -5.16 1.98 -1.04
N SER A 71 -5.42 1.66 -2.30
CA SER A 71 -6.72 1.12 -2.73
C SER A 71 -6.97 -0.30 -2.23
N CYS A 72 -5.93 -0.97 -1.70
CA CYS A 72 -6.10 -2.24 -0.99
C CYS A 72 -6.58 -1.93 0.43
N ASN A 73 -7.85 -1.58 0.59
CA ASN A 73 -8.39 -1.23 1.90
C ASN A 73 -9.72 -1.92 2.16
N ALA A 74 -10.05 -2.03 3.43
CA ALA A 74 -11.26 -2.75 3.88
C ALA A 74 -12.55 -2.02 3.54
N ASP A 75 -12.46 -0.75 3.18
CA ASP A 75 -13.62 0.09 2.89
C ASP A 75 -13.92 0.18 1.39
N TYR A 76 -13.15 -0.53 0.57
CA TYR A 76 -13.30 -0.56 -0.89
C TYR A 76 -13.24 0.80 -1.54
N ILE A 77 -12.40 1.68 -1.01
CA ILE A 77 -12.19 3.02 -1.54
C ILE A 77 -11.08 2.98 -2.57
N THR A 78 -11.37 3.43 -3.78
CA THR A 78 -10.36 3.52 -4.83
C THR A 78 -9.72 4.90 -4.80
N VAL A 79 -8.38 4.91 -4.79
CA VAL A 79 -7.59 6.15 -4.76
C VAL A 79 -6.77 6.22 -6.05
N THR A 80 -6.66 7.40 -6.63
CA THR A 80 -5.87 7.62 -7.85
C THR A 80 -4.55 8.29 -7.52
N ALA A 81 -3.56 8.13 -8.43
CA ALA A 81 -2.27 8.80 -8.28
C ALA A 81 -2.44 10.32 -8.25
N GLU A 82 -3.37 10.84 -9.03
CA GLU A 82 -3.66 12.28 -9.06
C GLU A 82 -4.15 12.77 -7.71
N GLU A 83 -5.05 12.01 -7.05
CA GLU A 83 -5.53 12.36 -5.72
C GLU A 83 -4.39 12.36 -4.70
N LEU A 84 -3.49 11.40 -4.78
CA LEU A 84 -2.35 11.33 -3.85
C LEU A 84 -1.48 12.58 -3.98
N ARG A 85 -1.29 13.04 -5.21
CA ARG A 85 -0.45 14.20 -5.49
C ARG A 85 -1.15 15.51 -5.17
N ASP A 86 -2.38 15.68 -5.62
CA ASP A 86 -3.08 16.97 -5.57
C ASP A 86 -3.98 17.15 -4.36
N LYS A 87 -4.67 16.09 -3.94
CA LYS A 87 -5.59 16.15 -2.81
C LYS A 87 -4.87 15.90 -1.48
N TYR A 88 -4.09 14.83 -1.42
CA TYR A 88 -3.40 14.44 -0.18
C TYR A 88 -1.98 14.96 -0.09
N ARG A 89 -1.47 15.49 -1.19
CA ARG A 89 -0.16 16.15 -1.27
C ARG A 89 0.98 15.29 -0.74
N LEU A 90 0.98 14.01 -1.11
CA LEU A 90 2.06 13.11 -0.70
C LEU A 90 3.35 13.47 -1.41
N LYS A 91 4.45 13.41 -0.66
CA LYS A 91 5.78 13.62 -1.18
C LYS A 91 6.49 12.29 -1.35
N PHE A 92 7.60 12.30 -2.07
CA PHE A 92 8.38 11.08 -2.31
C PHE A 92 8.74 10.39 -1.00
N GLY A 93 9.18 11.16 0.02
CA GLY A 93 9.51 10.59 1.32
C GLY A 93 8.33 9.88 1.99
N ASP A 94 7.12 10.42 1.83
CA ASP A 94 5.92 9.79 2.36
C ASP A 94 5.69 8.42 1.71
N ILE A 95 5.90 8.35 0.40
CA ILE A 95 5.73 7.11 -0.36
C ILE A 95 6.71 6.04 0.13
N VAL A 96 7.97 6.42 0.35
CA VAL A 96 8.98 5.50 0.86
C VAL A 96 8.55 4.92 2.21
N VAL A 97 8.06 5.78 3.10
CA VAL A 97 7.60 5.35 4.43
C VAL A 97 6.38 4.44 4.33
N ILE A 98 5.43 4.78 3.47
CA ILE A 98 4.21 3.99 3.27
C ILE A 98 4.57 2.58 2.76
N PHE A 99 5.45 2.50 1.75
CA PHE A 99 5.87 1.20 1.23
C PHE A 99 6.58 0.37 2.28
N ALA A 100 7.50 0.97 3.03
CA ALA A 100 8.24 0.26 4.07
C ALA A 100 7.30 -0.31 5.13
N ALA A 101 6.39 0.52 5.64
CA ALA A 101 5.43 0.10 6.67
C ALA A 101 4.47 -0.98 6.15
N TYR A 102 3.99 -0.81 4.93
CA TYR A 102 3.04 -1.75 4.34
C TYR A 102 3.66 -3.11 4.07
N LEU A 103 4.89 -3.14 3.55
CA LEU A 103 5.58 -4.40 3.28
C LEU A 103 5.95 -5.12 4.58
N ASP A 104 6.35 -4.38 5.61
CA ASP A 104 6.61 -4.97 6.92
C ASP A 104 5.34 -5.57 7.52
N PHE A 105 4.23 -4.85 7.42
CA PHE A 105 2.92 -5.32 7.85
C PHE A 105 2.54 -6.63 7.15
N THR A 106 2.70 -6.69 5.83
CA THR A 106 2.40 -7.87 5.03
C THR A 106 3.29 -9.04 5.42
N LYS A 107 4.58 -8.76 5.63
CA LYS A 107 5.54 -9.78 6.04
C LYS A 107 5.21 -10.35 7.41
N GLU A 108 4.84 -9.52 8.36
CA GLU A 108 4.44 -9.96 9.70
C GLU A 108 3.23 -10.87 9.64
N PHE A 109 2.23 -10.51 8.82
CA PHE A 109 1.06 -11.34 8.63
C PHE A 109 1.43 -12.71 8.06
N ASN A 110 2.28 -12.75 7.05
CA ASN A 110 2.71 -14.00 6.44
C ASN A 110 3.50 -14.86 7.42
N ASN A 111 4.35 -14.24 8.23
CA ASN A 111 5.15 -14.96 9.23
C ASN A 111 4.28 -15.50 10.37
N ALA A 112 3.24 -14.80 10.76
CA ALA A 112 2.36 -15.21 11.85
C ALA A 112 1.59 -16.49 11.53
N LYS A 113 1.50 -16.86 10.26
CA LYS A 113 0.81 -18.07 9.81
C LYS A 113 1.71 -19.31 9.78
N ASN A 114 2.98 -19.15 10.00
CA ASN A 114 3.93 -20.26 9.93
C ASN A 114 4.17 -20.89 11.32
#